data_f29770816959a41be40b980f891cea4d
#
_entry.id   f29770816959a41be40b980f891cea4d
#
_cell.length_a   1.000
_cell.length_b   1.000
_cell.length_c   1.000
_cell.angle_alpha   90.00
_cell.angle_beta   90.00
_cell.angle_gamma   90.00
#
_symmetry.space_group_name_H-M   'P 1'
#
loop_
_entity.id
_entity.type
_entity.pdbx_description
1 polymer ?
#
loop_
_entity_poly.entity_id
_entity_poly.type
_entity_poly.pdbx_seq_one_letter_code
_entity_poly.pdbx_strand_id
1 'polypeptide(L)'
;MILLNTTYVVNTDQESQFLEFLRNEIVADLRNDGFFSDLKLRLVYTDEDSTVNYCLQAQCDDMDGLENWMMMNSKTMALKLRQRFGTSVLSFATVLEDIEI
;
A
#
# COMPACT_ATOMS: atom_id res chain seq x y z
N MET A 1 -6.58 -17.49 -0.07
CA MET A 1 -5.64 -16.40 -0.36
C MET A 1 -6.08 -15.13 0.34
N ILE A 2 -5.13 -14.39 0.88
CA ILE A 2 -5.37 -13.16 1.61
C ILE A 2 -4.63 -12.02 0.91
N LEU A 3 -5.29 -10.88 0.77
CA LEU A 3 -4.66 -9.68 0.22
C LEU A 3 -4.61 -8.58 1.27
N LEU A 4 -3.43 -8.02 1.46
CA LEU A 4 -3.31 -6.72 2.11
C LEU A 4 -3.43 -5.66 1.03
N ASN A 5 -4.50 -4.89 1.05
CA ASN A 5 -4.76 -3.85 0.08
C ASN A 5 -4.54 -2.48 0.73
N THR A 6 -3.53 -1.75 0.29
CA THR A 6 -3.29 -0.40 0.77
C THR A 6 -3.70 0.59 -0.30
N THR A 7 -4.67 1.44 0.03
CA THR A 7 -5.13 2.48 -0.86
C THR A 7 -4.42 3.78 -0.51
N TYR A 8 -3.89 4.44 -1.54
CA TYR A 8 -3.23 5.74 -1.42
C TYR A 8 -4.05 6.76 -2.18
N VAL A 9 -4.42 7.83 -1.49
CA VAL A 9 -5.06 9.00 -2.11
C VAL A 9 -4.00 10.08 -2.23
N VAL A 10 -3.62 10.41 -3.44
CA VAL A 10 -2.42 11.20 -3.74
C VAL A 10 -2.85 12.51 -4.41
N ASN A 11 -2.40 13.65 -3.88
CA ASN A 11 -2.58 14.92 -4.59
C ASN A 11 -1.89 14.82 -5.96
N THR A 12 -2.58 15.27 -6.99
CA THR A 12 -2.12 15.12 -8.38
C THR A 12 -0.74 15.74 -8.60
N ASP A 13 -0.43 16.85 -7.93
CA ASP A 13 0.86 17.51 -8.03
C ASP A 13 2.02 16.74 -7.38
N GLN A 14 1.73 15.71 -6.58
CA GLN A 14 2.72 14.85 -5.93
C GLN A 14 2.81 13.46 -6.55
N GLU A 15 2.10 13.22 -7.62
CA GLU A 15 1.98 11.87 -8.19
C GLU A 15 3.31 11.25 -8.57
N SER A 16 4.15 11.98 -9.29
CA SER A 16 5.45 11.46 -9.74
C SER A 16 6.37 11.12 -8.58
N GLN A 17 6.46 12.01 -7.61
CA GLN A 17 7.27 11.81 -6.41
C GLN A 17 6.76 10.64 -5.58
N PHE A 18 5.44 10.51 -5.48
CA PHE A 18 4.83 9.40 -4.76
C PHE A 18 5.15 8.06 -5.41
N LEU A 19 5.00 7.94 -6.72
CA LEU A 19 5.27 6.68 -7.42
C LEU A 19 6.74 6.28 -7.30
N GLU A 20 7.65 7.24 -7.37
CA GLU A 20 9.08 7.00 -7.16
C GLU A 20 9.35 6.49 -5.75
N PHE A 21 8.79 7.15 -4.74
CA PHE A 21 8.91 6.74 -3.34
C PHE A 21 8.32 5.34 -3.12
N LEU A 22 7.15 5.09 -3.68
CA LEU A 22 6.48 3.80 -3.53
C LEU A 22 7.34 2.65 -4.08
N ARG A 23 7.87 2.84 -5.30
CA ARG A 23 8.71 1.81 -5.93
C ARG A 23 10.03 1.62 -5.21
N ASN A 24 10.70 2.70 -4.84
CA ASN A 24 12.06 2.63 -4.29
C ASN A 24 12.10 2.28 -2.81
N GLU A 25 11.07 2.59 -2.05
CA GLU A 25 11.06 2.37 -0.62
C GLU A 25 10.01 1.34 -0.18
N ILE A 26 8.74 1.56 -0.49
CA ILE A 26 7.68 0.68 0.02
C ILE A 26 7.74 -0.69 -0.66
N VAL A 27 7.72 -0.73 -1.98
CA VAL A 27 7.74 -2.00 -2.74
C VAL A 27 9.06 -2.73 -2.50
N ALA A 28 10.17 -2.01 -2.46
CA ALA A 28 11.48 -2.60 -2.18
C ALA A 28 11.50 -3.26 -0.80
N ASP A 29 10.99 -2.60 0.23
CA ASP A 29 10.92 -3.15 1.58
C ASP A 29 10.04 -4.40 1.64
N LEU A 30 8.88 -4.38 0.98
CA LEU A 30 7.98 -5.54 0.93
C LEU A 30 8.63 -6.74 0.24
N ARG A 31 9.36 -6.51 -0.84
CA ARG A 31 10.08 -7.57 -1.56
C ARG A 31 11.23 -8.14 -0.74
N ASN A 32 11.98 -7.27 -0.07
CA ASN A 32 13.12 -7.70 0.75
C ASN A 32 12.68 -8.48 1.97
N ASP A 33 11.52 -8.16 2.53
CA ASP A 33 10.95 -8.86 3.67
C ASP A 33 10.59 -10.31 3.31
N GLY A 34 10.10 -10.55 2.10
CA GLY A 34 9.81 -11.90 1.61
C GLY A 34 8.54 -12.55 2.17
N PHE A 35 7.77 -11.82 2.98
CA PHE A 35 6.53 -12.36 3.55
C PHE A 35 5.42 -12.48 2.48
N PHE A 36 5.35 -11.51 1.57
CA PHE A 36 4.31 -11.46 0.54
C PHE A 36 4.77 -12.18 -0.73
N SER A 37 3.85 -12.92 -1.35
CA SER A 37 4.15 -13.75 -2.54
C SER A 37 3.92 -13.02 -3.85
N ASP A 38 3.09 -11.99 -3.89
CA ASP A 38 2.77 -11.25 -5.09
C ASP A 38 2.45 -9.80 -4.75
N LEU A 39 3.01 -8.89 -5.51
CA LEU A 39 2.79 -7.45 -5.33
C LEU A 39 2.25 -6.87 -6.63
N LYS A 40 1.13 -6.15 -6.55
CA LYS A 40 0.52 -5.49 -7.70
C LYS A 40 0.11 -4.07 -7.33
N LEU A 41 0.40 -3.14 -8.21
CA LEU A 41 -0.04 -1.76 -8.09
C LEU A 41 -1.11 -1.49 -9.14
N ARG A 42 -2.25 -0.98 -8.70
CA ARG A 42 -3.39 -0.67 -9.58
C ARG A 42 -3.83 0.77 -9.42
N LEU A 43 -4.20 1.36 -10.54
CA LEU A 43 -4.84 2.68 -10.55
C LEU A 43 -6.33 2.51 -10.32
N VAL A 44 -6.89 3.30 -9.44
CA VAL A 44 -8.34 3.33 -9.20
C VAL A 44 -8.92 4.53 -9.93
N TYR A 45 -9.83 4.29 -10.85
CA TYR A 45 -10.50 5.37 -11.59
C TYR A 45 -11.51 6.07 -10.69
N THR A 46 -11.41 7.38 -10.62
CA THR A 46 -12.36 8.23 -9.89
C THR A 46 -12.70 9.47 -10.72
N ASP A 47 -13.73 10.20 -10.33
CA ASP A 47 -14.11 11.46 -10.98
C ASP A 47 -13.38 12.68 -10.38
N GLU A 48 -12.51 12.47 -9.40
CA GLU A 48 -11.77 13.55 -8.77
C GLU A 48 -10.63 14.06 -9.66
N ASP A 49 -10.49 15.37 -9.78
CA ASP A 49 -9.43 15.99 -10.58
C ASP A 49 -8.18 16.33 -9.76
N SER A 50 -8.35 16.58 -8.47
CA SER A 50 -7.26 17.03 -7.60
C SER A 50 -6.45 15.91 -6.98
N THR A 51 -6.97 14.68 -7.04
CA THR A 51 -6.31 13.49 -6.47
C THR A 51 -6.32 12.35 -7.45
N VAL A 52 -5.38 11.44 -7.26
CA VAL A 52 -5.30 10.15 -7.96
C VAL A 52 -5.18 9.06 -6.91
N ASN A 53 -5.88 7.94 -7.12
CA ASN A 53 -5.91 6.85 -6.16
C ASN A 53 -5.19 5.62 -6.70
N TYR A 54 -4.35 5.03 -5.87
CA TYR A 54 -3.65 3.79 -6.18
C TYR A 54 -3.91 2.74 -5.11
N CYS A 55 -3.96 1.49 -5.53
CA CYS A 55 -4.03 0.35 -4.62
C CYS A 55 -2.78 -0.49 -4.79
N LEU A 56 -2.02 -0.66 -3.70
CA LEU A 56 -0.93 -1.63 -3.64
C LEU A 56 -1.47 -2.88 -2.97
N GLN A 57 -1.45 -4.00 -3.69
CA GLN A 57 -1.98 -5.28 -3.22
C GLN A 57 -0.85 -6.26 -3.01
N ALA A 58 -0.77 -6.82 -1.81
CA ALA A 58 0.24 -7.78 -1.41
C ALA A 58 -0.44 -9.06 -0.94
N GLN A 59 -0.04 -10.19 -1.51
CA GLN A 59 -0.69 -11.48 -1.30
C GLN A 59 0.04 -12.31 -0.27
N CYS A 60 -0.71 -12.98 0.62
CA CYS A 60 -0.16 -13.94 1.57
C CYS A 60 -1.18 -15.04 1.85
N ASP A 61 -0.77 -16.09 2.58
CA ASP A 61 -1.62 -17.24 2.87
C ASP A 61 -1.85 -17.47 4.38
N ASP A 62 -1.28 -16.61 5.23
CA ASP A 62 -1.32 -16.80 6.68
C ASP A 62 -1.82 -15.54 7.37
N MET A 63 -3.04 -15.62 7.92
CA MET A 63 -3.65 -14.46 8.59
C MET A 63 -2.89 -14.09 9.88
N ASP A 64 -2.44 -15.06 10.65
CA ASP A 64 -1.69 -14.78 11.88
C ASP A 64 -0.35 -14.13 11.55
N GLY A 65 0.32 -14.61 10.50
CA GLY A 65 1.53 -13.99 10.00
C GLY A 65 1.30 -12.57 9.52
N LEU A 66 0.18 -12.32 8.84
CA LEU A 66 -0.17 -10.98 8.38
C LEU A 66 -0.41 -10.02 9.55
N GLU A 67 -1.13 -10.46 10.58
CA GLU A 67 -1.37 -9.64 11.76
C GLU A 67 -0.05 -9.27 12.45
N ASN A 68 0.85 -10.23 12.60
CA ASN A 68 2.19 -9.98 13.15
C ASN A 68 2.99 -9.01 12.29
N TRP A 69 2.95 -9.22 10.97
CA TRP A 69 3.64 -8.33 10.03
C TRP A 69 3.12 -6.90 10.14
N MET A 70 1.80 -6.73 10.21
CA MET A 70 1.18 -5.41 10.34
C MET A 70 1.55 -4.72 11.65
N MET A 71 1.56 -5.47 12.76
CA MET A 71 1.98 -4.94 14.06
C MET A 71 3.42 -4.40 14.03
N MET A 72 4.30 -5.08 13.32
CA MET A 72 5.72 -4.71 13.25
C MET A 72 6.01 -3.60 12.25
N ASN A 73 5.23 -3.49 11.17
CA ASN A 73 5.62 -2.68 10.01
C ASN A 73 4.68 -1.53 9.66
N SER A 74 3.39 -1.63 9.97
CA SER A 74 2.41 -0.64 9.50
C SER A 74 2.70 0.76 10.01
N LYS A 75 3.07 0.90 11.27
CA LYS A 75 3.37 2.21 11.85
C LYS A 75 4.61 2.84 11.22
N THR A 76 5.64 2.06 11.00
CA THR A 76 6.88 2.54 10.37
C THR A 76 6.62 3.01 8.95
N MET A 77 5.84 2.25 8.18
CA MET A 77 5.49 2.62 6.81
C MET A 77 4.65 3.89 6.76
N ALA A 78 3.68 4.01 7.67
CA ALA A 78 2.84 5.19 7.76
C ALA A 78 3.66 6.44 8.14
N LEU A 79 4.63 6.30 9.04
CA LEU A 79 5.52 7.40 9.41
C LEU A 79 6.40 7.85 8.26
N LYS A 80 6.97 6.92 7.51
CA LYS A 80 7.79 7.24 6.31
C LYS A 80 6.97 8.05 5.31
N LEU A 81 5.75 7.60 5.04
CA LEU A 81 4.86 8.29 4.11
C LEU A 81 4.54 9.71 4.59
N ARG A 82 4.20 9.84 5.86
CA ARG A 82 3.84 11.13 6.46
C ARG A 82 5.02 12.10 6.49
N GLN A 83 6.21 11.63 6.81
CA GLN A 83 7.42 12.44 6.80
C GLN A 83 7.74 12.97 5.42
N ARG A 84 7.48 12.18 4.38
CA ARG A 84 7.78 12.56 3.01
C ARG A 84 6.73 13.47 2.40
N PHE A 85 5.45 13.20 2.63
CA PHE A 85 4.34 13.85 1.92
C PHE A 85 3.37 14.61 2.81
N GLY A 86 3.46 14.50 4.12
CA GLY A 86 2.52 15.13 5.02
C GLY A 86 1.09 14.66 4.73
N THR A 87 0.19 15.62 4.51
CA THR A 87 -1.21 15.33 4.18
C THR A 87 -1.48 15.26 2.68
N SER A 88 -0.45 15.43 1.84
CA SER A 88 -0.60 15.34 0.38
C SER A 88 -0.86 13.93 -0.10
N VAL A 89 -0.54 12.93 0.71
CA VAL A 89 -0.83 11.52 0.46
C VAL A 89 -1.46 10.94 1.71
N LEU A 90 -2.66 10.38 1.54
CA LEU A 90 -3.36 9.66 2.60
C LEU A 90 -3.36 8.18 2.25
N SER A 91 -3.31 7.32 3.27
CA SER A 91 -3.36 5.88 3.04
C SER A 91 -4.24 5.19 4.06
N PHE A 92 -4.84 4.09 3.65
CA PHE A 92 -5.54 3.18 4.55
C PHE A 92 -5.41 1.75 4.01
N ALA A 93 -5.40 0.80 4.93
CA ALA A 93 -5.24 -0.60 4.61
C ALA A 93 -6.55 -1.37 4.82
N THR A 94 -6.80 -2.31 3.93
CA THR A 94 -7.94 -3.23 4.01
C THR A 94 -7.41 -4.64 3.81
N VAL A 95 -7.87 -5.58 4.61
CA VAL A 95 -7.54 -7.00 4.44
C VAL A 95 -8.69 -7.67 3.73
N LEU A 96 -8.41 -8.35 2.63
CA LEU A 96 -9.38 -9.06 1.82
C LEU A 96 -9.05 -10.54 1.80
N GLU A 97 -10.06 -11.38 1.84
CA GLU A 97 -9.89 -12.82 1.77
C GLU A 97 -10.78 -13.38 0.66
N ASP A 98 -10.23 -14.29 -0.13
CA ASP A 98 -10.99 -14.97 -1.18
C ASP A 98 -12.09 -15.80 -0.56
N ILE A 99 -13.29 -15.68 -1.08
CA ILE A 99 -14.43 -16.51 -0.71
C ILE A 99 -14.85 -17.32 -1.93
N GLU A 100 -14.99 -18.61 -1.74
CA GLU A 100 -15.43 -19.48 -2.81
C GLU A 100 -16.92 -19.27 -3.08
N ILE A 101 -17.25 -19.03 -4.33
CA ILE A 101 -18.61 -18.81 -4.78
C ILE A 101 -19.11 -20.00 -5.60
#